data_df062521ba76b8c639118779a7b1a044
#
_entry.id   df062521ba76b8c639118779a7b1a044
#
_cell.length_a   1.000
_cell.length_b   1.000
_cell.length_c   1.000
_cell.angle_alpha   90.00
_cell.angle_beta   90.00
_cell.angle_gamma   90.00
#
_symmetry.space_group_name_H-M   'P 1'
#
loop_
_entity.id
_entity.type
_entity.pdbx_description
1 polymer ?
#
loop_
_entity_poly.entity_id
_entity_poly.type
_entity_poly.pdbx_seq_one_letter_code
_entity_poly.pdbx_strand_id
1 'polypeptide(L)'
;MSLKISLGGDVLYYLGSIGLFKALEEIDGKLDDVQIYCSGFSCIPGILWLTQRHSAYNILASMWQEAEKIFPGASKISMEEMAKNLLMLVKLQKKLDEQSSRKKLVEFFDKWIPDFQINGTENVKFCVFNLSSGKEELLVGNSKDVIMKAITYPIDFSPIESYISLSWVVGIPPGDVIIYIDWIKSFKPQRASDYLLLTTFSRTLAISKKRLSQANLTFNVKISSKLDFSVISNKFYQIGWEITNYVKNTNSSVKEE
;
A
#
# COMPACT_ATOMS: atom_id res chain seq x y z
N MET A 1 -15.93 -4.32 18.89
CA MET A 1 -15.55 -4.98 17.62
C MET A 1 -14.56 -4.04 16.93
N SER A 2 -13.36 -4.48 16.63
CA SER A 2 -12.33 -3.57 16.08
C SER A 2 -12.61 -3.33 14.61
N LEU A 3 -12.57 -2.05 14.18
CA LEU A 3 -12.76 -1.63 12.80
C LEU A 3 -11.53 -1.96 11.97
N LYS A 4 -11.72 -2.62 10.83
CA LYS A 4 -10.64 -2.99 9.91
C LYS A 4 -10.58 -2.03 8.73
N ILE A 5 -9.49 -1.27 8.62
CA ILE A 5 -9.22 -0.38 7.49
C ILE A 5 -8.23 -1.03 6.55
N SER A 6 -8.55 -1.14 5.27
CA SER A 6 -7.69 -1.78 4.27
C SER A 6 -7.07 -0.78 3.30
N LEU A 7 -5.77 -0.95 3.09
CA LEU A 7 -4.93 -0.18 2.19
C LEU A 7 -4.31 -1.07 1.12
N GLY A 8 -4.37 -0.63 -0.12
CA GLY A 8 -3.71 -1.29 -1.23
C GLY A 8 -2.19 -1.12 -1.22
N GLY A 9 -1.54 -1.65 -2.24
CA GLY A 9 -0.09 -1.81 -2.23
C GLY A 9 0.68 -1.03 -3.28
N ASP A 10 0.07 -0.20 -4.10
CA ASP A 10 0.82 0.63 -5.04
C ASP A 10 1.49 1.85 -4.38
N VAL A 11 2.33 2.56 -5.12
CA VAL A 11 3.08 3.72 -4.63
C VAL A 11 2.19 4.86 -4.14
N LEU A 12 0.96 4.95 -4.62
CA LEU A 12 0.01 5.99 -4.21
C LEU A 12 -0.44 5.79 -2.75
N TYR A 13 -0.50 4.55 -2.31
CA TYR A 13 -0.75 4.25 -0.89
C TYR A 13 0.45 4.57 -0.02
N TYR A 14 1.69 4.45 -0.52
CA TYR A 14 2.85 4.99 0.19
C TYR A 14 2.70 6.49 0.43
N LEU A 15 2.32 7.25 -0.63
CA LEU A 15 2.17 8.69 -0.55
C LEU A 15 1.00 9.13 0.35
N GLY A 16 -0.06 8.34 0.40
CA GLY A 16 -1.31 8.69 1.10
C GLY A 16 -1.38 8.21 2.54
N SER A 17 -0.91 6.99 2.83
CA SER A 17 -1.18 6.31 4.10
C SER A 17 -0.74 7.10 5.33
N ILE A 18 0.33 7.88 5.24
CA ILE A 18 0.79 8.68 6.39
C ILE A 18 -0.22 9.77 6.78
N GLY A 19 -0.93 10.33 5.79
CA GLY A 19 -2.01 11.27 6.07
C GLY A 19 -3.16 10.61 6.82
N LEU A 20 -3.53 9.39 6.43
CA LEU A 20 -4.51 8.58 7.14
C LEU A 20 -4.08 8.33 8.59
N PHE A 21 -2.86 7.83 8.81
CA PHE A 21 -2.35 7.54 10.14
C PHE A 21 -2.36 8.78 11.02
N LYS A 22 -1.91 9.93 10.48
CA LYS A 22 -1.91 11.21 11.18
C LYS A 22 -3.33 11.63 11.60
N ALA A 23 -4.31 11.51 10.71
CA ALA A 23 -5.69 11.85 11.03
C ALA A 23 -6.26 10.95 12.13
N LEU A 24 -6.02 9.64 12.04
CA LEU A 24 -6.49 8.70 13.05
C LEU A 24 -5.86 8.97 14.44
N GLU A 25 -4.62 9.43 14.52
CA GLU A 25 -3.98 9.79 15.78
C GLU A 25 -4.55 11.07 16.38
N GLU A 26 -4.76 12.12 15.57
CA GLU A 26 -5.19 13.42 16.05
C GLU A 26 -6.60 13.42 16.64
N ILE A 27 -7.45 12.48 16.19
CA ILE A 27 -8.87 12.56 16.49
C ILE A 27 -9.26 11.96 17.84
N ASP A 28 -8.61 10.89 18.34
CA ASP A 28 -9.12 10.22 19.55
C ASP A 28 -8.08 9.62 20.51
N GLY A 29 -6.81 9.57 20.17
CA GLY A 29 -5.81 8.90 21.01
C GLY A 29 -6.08 7.40 21.26
N LYS A 30 -7.16 6.83 20.74
CA LYS A 30 -7.61 5.45 20.92
C LYS A 30 -7.67 4.73 19.58
N LEU A 31 -6.48 4.47 19.01
CA LEU A 31 -6.34 3.53 17.90
C LEU A 31 -6.57 2.06 18.33
N ASP A 32 -6.85 1.81 19.60
CA ASP A 32 -6.99 0.45 20.15
C ASP A 32 -8.12 -0.34 19.48
N ASP A 33 -9.16 0.37 19.02
CA ASP A 33 -10.30 -0.25 18.32
C ASP A 33 -10.17 -0.25 16.78
N VAL A 34 -9.04 0.18 16.24
CA VAL A 34 -8.81 0.25 14.78
C VAL A 34 -7.65 -0.65 14.40
N GLN A 35 -7.86 -1.52 13.43
CA GLN A 35 -6.80 -2.32 12.80
C GLN A 35 -6.60 -1.86 11.35
N ILE A 36 -5.38 -1.57 10.96
CA ILE A 36 -5.03 -1.13 9.61
C ILE A 36 -4.29 -2.24 8.89
N TYR A 37 -4.88 -2.73 7.81
CA TYR A 37 -4.34 -3.79 6.97
C TYR A 37 -3.59 -3.17 5.80
N CYS A 38 -2.26 -3.24 5.85
CA CYS A 38 -1.35 -2.74 4.82
C CYS A 38 -0.92 -3.86 3.88
N SER A 39 -0.72 -3.54 2.60
CA SER A 39 -0.12 -4.44 1.62
C SER A 39 0.83 -3.67 0.71
N GLY A 40 1.86 -4.34 0.17
CA GLY A 40 2.82 -3.71 -0.74
C GLY A 40 3.43 -2.44 -0.14
N PHE A 41 3.45 -1.35 -0.90
CA PHE A 41 4.09 -0.10 -0.49
C PHE A 41 3.43 0.62 0.69
N SER A 42 2.16 0.32 1.03
CA SER A 42 1.55 0.88 2.24
C SER A 42 2.14 0.30 3.54
N CYS A 43 2.88 -0.82 3.46
CA CYS A 43 3.59 -1.40 4.60
C CYS A 43 4.70 -0.48 5.12
N ILE A 44 5.34 0.31 4.25
CA ILE A 44 6.43 1.22 4.64
C ILE A 44 5.93 2.32 5.59
N PRO A 45 4.92 3.14 5.24
CA PRO A 45 4.34 4.10 6.18
C PRO A 45 3.75 3.42 7.42
N GLY A 46 3.20 2.21 7.31
CA GLY A 46 2.72 1.43 8.43
C GLY A 46 3.80 1.14 9.47
N ILE A 47 4.97 0.68 9.05
CA ILE A 47 6.11 0.42 9.95
C ILE A 47 6.67 1.71 10.54
N LEU A 48 6.87 2.74 9.72
CA LEU A 48 7.37 4.03 10.22
C LEU A 48 6.39 4.66 11.21
N TRP A 49 5.09 4.50 11.00
CA TRP A 49 4.09 4.94 11.96
C TRP A 49 4.20 4.19 13.30
N LEU A 50 4.34 2.87 13.29
CA LEU A 50 4.51 2.08 14.52
C LEU A 50 5.75 2.46 15.31
N THR A 51 6.84 2.85 14.63
CA THR A 51 8.15 3.06 15.23
C THR A 51 8.49 4.52 15.50
N GLN A 52 7.99 5.46 14.68
CA GLN A 52 8.43 6.87 14.67
C GLN A 52 7.29 7.87 14.93
N ARG A 53 6.03 7.44 14.93
CA ARG A 53 4.85 8.27 15.22
C ARG A 53 4.92 9.67 14.57
N HIS A 54 5.03 10.73 15.35
CA HIS A 54 5.01 12.12 14.87
C HIS A 54 6.11 12.47 13.86
N SER A 55 7.25 11.79 13.89
CA SER A 55 8.33 12.01 12.91
C SER A 55 8.15 11.24 11.60
N ALA A 56 7.24 10.26 11.56
CA ALA A 56 7.04 9.40 10.39
C ALA A 56 6.75 10.20 9.10
N TYR A 57 5.98 11.28 9.18
CA TYR A 57 5.69 12.11 8.01
C TYR A 57 6.95 12.72 7.39
N ASN A 58 7.82 13.32 8.21
CA ASN A 58 9.04 13.95 7.73
C ASN A 58 10.04 12.93 7.18
N ILE A 59 10.11 11.76 7.82
CA ILE A 59 10.94 10.65 7.37
C ILE A 59 10.46 10.16 6.01
N LEU A 60 9.16 9.92 5.84
CA LEU A 60 8.59 9.46 4.57
C LEU A 60 8.75 10.48 3.45
N ALA A 61 8.59 11.78 3.74
CA ALA A 61 8.82 12.84 2.76
C ALA A 61 10.29 12.89 2.32
N SER A 62 11.23 12.77 3.26
CA SER A 62 12.67 12.73 2.97
C SER A 62 13.07 11.47 2.20
N MET A 63 12.51 10.33 2.61
CA MET A 63 12.69 9.04 1.93
C MET A 63 12.18 9.10 0.49
N TRP A 64 11.03 9.72 0.24
CA TRP A 64 10.49 9.93 -1.09
C TRP A 64 11.42 10.80 -1.96
N GLN A 65 11.91 11.92 -1.44
CA GLN A 65 12.86 12.79 -2.15
C GLN A 65 14.17 12.09 -2.52
N GLU A 66 14.65 11.19 -1.67
CA GLU A 66 15.84 10.39 -1.97
C GLU A 66 15.52 9.31 -3.02
N ALA A 67 14.37 8.64 -2.91
CA ALA A 67 13.93 7.65 -3.89
C ALA A 67 13.80 8.26 -5.29
N GLU A 68 13.30 9.49 -5.41
CA GLU A 68 13.22 10.22 -6.69
C GLU A 68 14.59 10.46 -7.32
N LYS A 69 15.64 10.64 -6.52
CA LYS A 69 17.02 10.81 -7.02
C LYS A 69 17.65 9.50 -7.46
N ILE A 70 17.40 8.41 -6.71
CA ILE A 70 17.95 7.08 -6.99
C ILE A 70 17.21 6.41 -8.16
N PHE A 71 15.90 6.65 -8.26
CA PHE A 71 15.00 6.10 -9.28
C PHE A 71 14.39 7.25 -10.11
N PRO A 72 15.18 7.90 -11.01
CA PRO A 72 14.70 9.03 -11.77
C PRO A 72 13.53 8.63 -12.66
N GLY A 73 12.38 9.25 -12.42
CA GLY A 73 11.12 8.97 -13.09
C GLY A 73 9.98 8.59 -12.16
N ALA A 74 10.24 8.28 -10.88
CA ALA A 74 9.18 7.98 -9.92
C ALA A 74 8.17 9.12 -9.76
N SER A 75 8.61 10.38 -9.80
CA SER A 75 7.74 11.57 -9.70
C SER A 75 7.11 12.02 -11.03
N LYS A 76 7.66 11.58 -12.18
CA LYS A 76 7.17 11.94 -13.51
C LYS A 76 6.18 10.93 -14.09
N ILE A 77 5.88 9.88 -13.35
CA ILE A 77 5.04 8.79 -13.82
C ILE A 77 3.59 9.28 -13.80
N SER A 78 3.08 9.66 -14.96
CA SER A 78 1.64 9.68 -15.18
C SER A 78 1.09 8.25 -15.04
N MET A 79 -0.18 8.10 -14.69
CA MET A 79 -0.80 6.76 -14.61
C MET A 79 -0.68 5.97 -15.93
N GLU A 80 -0.64 6.67 -17.08
CA GLU A 80 -0.34 6.08 -18.39
C GLU A 80 1.11 5.59 -18.49
N GLU A 81 2.05 6.31 -17.89
CA GLU A 81 3.47 5.91 -17.85
C GLU A 81 3.73 4.81 -16.84
N MET A 82 3.01 4.73 -15.72
CA MET A 82 3.06 3.57 -14.83
C MET A 82 2.64 2.29 -15.56
N ALA A 83 1.55 2.33 -16.32
CA ALA A 83 1.14 1.19 -17.14
C ALA A 83 2.14 0.90 -18.27
N LYS A 84 2.71 1.93 -18.90
CA LYS A 84 3.77 1.78 -19.93
C LYS A 84 5.09 1.29 -19.33
N ASN A 85 5.45 1.75 -18.13
CA ASN A 85 6.68 1.34 -17.43
C ASN A 85 6.56 -0.09 -16.87
N LEU A 86 5.37 -0.53 -16.45
CA LEU A 86 5.12 -1.94 -16.15
C LEU A 86 5.38 -2.83 -17.39
N LEU A 87 5.06 -2.33 -18.58
CA LEU A 87 5.36 -3.00 -19.86
C LEU A 87 6.83 -2.86 -20.29
N MET A 88 7.48 -1.74 -19.96
CA MET A 88 8.93 -1.59 -20.15
C MET A 88 9.70 -2.52 -19.20
N LEU A 89 9.23 -2.75 -17.97
CA LEU A 89 9.83 -3.69 -17.03
C LEU A 89 9.80 -5.12 -17.57
N VAL A 90 8.75 -5.53 -18.27
CA VAL A 90 8.72 -6.82 -18.98
C VAL A 90 9.81 -6.88 -20.09
N LYS A 91 10.15 -5.76 -20.72
CA LYS A 91 11.24 -5.67 -21.71
C LYS A 91 12.62 -5.48 -21.09
N LEU A 92 12.70 -4.88 -19.90
CA LEU A 92 13.93 -4.66 -19.13
C LEU A 92 14.41 -5.89 -18.37
N GLN A 93 13.58 -6.93 -18.24
CA GLN A 93 13.95 -8.22 -17.62
C GLN A 93 15.26 -8.82 -18.17
N LYS A 94 15.66 -8.47 -19.39
CA LYS A 94 16.95 -8.90 -19.97
C LYS A 94 18.16 -8.04 -19.58
N LYS A 95 17.99 -6.92 -18.87
CA LYS A 95 19.06 -5.94 -18.62
C LYS A 95 19.26 -5.53 -17.16
N LEU A 96 18.30 -5.81 -16.27
CA LEU A 96 18.49 -5.55 -14.85
C LEU A 96 19.00 -6.83 -14.19
N ASP A 97 20.24 -6.80 -13.78
CA ASP A 97 20.81 -7.77 -12.87
C ASP A 97 19.94 -7.71 -11.59
N GLU A 98 19.07 -8.71 -11.37
CA GLU A 98 18.15 -8.79 -10.24
C GLU A 98 18.89 -8.56 -8.91
N GLN A 99 20.12 -9.02 -8.80
CA GLN A 99 20.93 -8.87 -7.59
C GLN A 99 21.33 -7.42 -7.34
N SER A 100 21.64 -6.65 -8.36
CA SER A 100 22.08 -5.25 -8.17
C SER A 100 20.93 -4.34 -7.75
N SER A 101 19.74 -4.54 -8.30
CA SER A 101 18.55 -3.76 -7.95
C SER A 101 18.08 -4.08 -6.53
N ARG A 102 18.07 -5.35 -6.16
CA ARG A 102 17.71 -5.80 -4.81
C ARG A 102 18.69 -5.29 -3.76
N LYS A 103 19.99 -5.33 -4.03
CA LYS A 103 21.02 -4.81 -3.12
C LYS A 103 20.82 -3.33 -2.83
N LYS A 104 20.60 -2.50 -3.85
CA LYS A 104 20.32 -1.07 -3.69
C LYS A 104 19.05 -0.81 -2.86
N LEU A 105 18.02 -1.64 -3.05
CA LEU A 105 16.78 -1.52 -2.30
C LEU A 105 16.97 -1.90 -0.83
N VAL A 106 17.72 -2.96 -0.55
CA VAL A 106 18.10 -3.35 0.82
C VAL A 106 18.89 -2.23 1.49
N GLU A 107 19.95 -1.71 0.84
CA GLU A 107 20.76 -0.59 1.35
C GLU A 107 19.90 0.66 1.62
N PHE A 108 18.93 0.94 0.75
CA PHE A 108 17.98 2.04 0.93
C PHE A 108 17.10 1.84 2.17
N PHE A 109 16.54 0.64 2.35
CA PHE A 109 15.72 0.35 3.53
C PHE A 109 16.54 0.26 4.81
N ASP A 110 17.78 -0.23 4.75
CA ASP A 110 18.68 -0.26 5.90
C ASP A 110 18.94 1.13 6.49
N LYS A 111 18.94 2.13 5.64
CA LYS A 111 19.11 3.52 6.03
C LYS A 111 17.84 4.12 6.69
N TRP A 112 16.68 3.79 6.15
CA TRP A 112 15.44 4.51 6.49
C TRP A 112 14.53 3.76 7.44
N ILE A 113 14.56 2.44 7.43
CA ILE A 113 13.65 1.61 8.23
C ILE A 113 14.36 1.16 9.51
N PRO A 114 13.83 1.52 10.69
CA PRO A 114 14.41 1.06 11.95
C PRO A 114 14.21 -0.43 12.13
N ASP A 115 15.14 -1.08 12.83
CA ASP A 115 14.96 -2.45 13.28
C ASP A 115 13.87 -2.51 14.35
N PHE A 116 12.78 -3.21 14.03
CA PHE A 116 11.64 -3.36 14.91
C PHE A 116 11.06 -4.77 14.74
N GLN A 117 10.72 -5.40 15.87
CA GLN A 117 10.12 -6.73 15.87
C GLN A 117 8.60 -6.62 15.86
N ILE A 118 7.98 -7.08 14.78
CA ILE A 118 6.54 -7.15 14.61
C ILE A 118 6.07 -8.49 15.17
N ASN A 119 5.20 -8.44 16.19
CA ASN A 119 4.71 -9.62 16.91
C ASN A 119 3.29 -10.03 16.53
N GLY A 120 2.64 -9.27 15.64
CA GLY A 120 1.27 -9.52 15.21
C GLY A 120 0.19 -9.02 16.18
N THR A 121 0.57 -8.39 17.30
CA THR A 121 -0.36 -7.77 18.26
C THR A 121 -0.66 -6.32 17.93
N GLU A 122 0.20 -5.69 17.12
CA GLU A 122 0.08 -4.28 16.70
C GLU A 122 -1.23 -4.05 15.94
N ASN A 123 -1.75 -2.82 15.99
CA ASN A 123 -2.92 -2.41 15.21
C ASN A 123 -2.64 -2.15 13.74
N VAL A 124 -1.40 -2.19 13.29
CA VAL A 124 -1.05 -2.27 11.86
C VAL A 124 -0.68 -3.70 11.50
N LYS A 125 -1.33 -4.25 10.49
CA LYS A 125 -1.15 -5.61 9.99
C LYS A 125 -0.52 -5.59 8.61
N PHE A 126 0.42 -6.47 8.34
CA PHE A 126 1.20 -6.54 7.10
C PHE A 126 0.80 -7.76 6.29
N CYS A 127 0.05 -7.51 5.20
CA CYS A 127 -0.58 -8.55 4.41
C CYS A 127 0.28 -8.94 3.20
N VAL A 128 0.48 -10.23 3.01
CA VAL A 128 1.18 -10.81 1.87
C VAL A 128 0.40 -11.99 1.29
N PHE A 129 0.84 -12.47 0.15
CA PHE A 129 0.38 -13.73 -0.42
C PHE A 129 1.51 -14.76 -0.40
N ASN A 130 1.24 -15.92 0.17
CA ASN A 130 2.19 -17.03 0.19
C ASN A 130 1.88 -17.97 -0.98
N LEU A 131 2.80 -18.06 -1.94
CA LEU A 131 2.68 -18.89 -3.14
C LEU A 131 2.65 -20.39 -2.82
N SER A 132 3.35 -20.83 -1.76
CA SER A 132 3.40 -22.24 -1.39
C SER A 132 2.10 -22.73 -0.75
N SER A 133 1.46 -21.91 0.10
CA SER A 133 0.17 -22.23 0.71
C SER A 133 -1.02 -21.83 -0.16
N GLY A 134 -0.83 -20.92 -1.13
CA GLY A 134 -1.90 -20.32 -1.92
C GLY A 134 -2.83 -19.41 -1.12
N LYS A 135 -2.36 -18.86 0.01
CA LYS A 135 -3.18 -18.09 0.96
C LYS A 135 -2.62 -16.70 1.24
N GLU A 136 -3.52 -15.86 1.69
CA GLU A 136 -3.17 -14.57 2.30
C GLU A 136 -2.70 -14.82 3.74
N GLU A 137 -1.61 -14.16 4.11
CA GLU A 137 -1.00 -14.31 5.43
C GLU A 137 -0.64 -12.93 6.01
N LEU A 138 -0.60 -12.86 7.35
CA LEU A 138 -0.10 -11.71 8.07
C LEU A 138 1.35 -11.97 8.46
N LEU A 139 2.25 -11.06 8.08
CA LEU A 139 3.66 -11.19 8.41
C LEU A 139 3.95 -10.71 9.83
N VAL A 140 4.83 -11.46 10.48
CA VAL A 140 5.50 -11.12 11.73
C VAL A 140 7.02 -11.25 11.53
N GLY A 141 7.81 -10.64 12.40
CA GLY A 141 9.26 -10.72 12.32
C GLY A 141 9.92 -9.34 12.22
N ASN A 142 11.16 -9.31 11.74
CA ASN A 142 11.89 -8.06 11.58
C ASN A 142 11.23 -7.15 10.53
N SER A 143 11.11 -5.85 10.83
CA SER A 143 10.47 -4.84 9.98
C SER A 143 11.00 -4.78 8.56
N LYS A 144 12.32 -4.91 8.38
CA LYS A 144 12.96 -4.88 7.05
C LYS A 144 12.59 -6.11 6.22
N ASP A 145 12.59 -7.29 6.84
CA ASP A 145 12.14 -8.54 6.19
C ASP A 145 10.67 -8.46 5.80
N VAL A 146 9.82 -7.94 6.67
CA VAL A 146 8.39 -7.76 6.42
C VAL A 146 8.18 -6.84 5.23
N ILE A 147 8.88 -5.69 5.16
CA ILE A 147 8.79 -4.79 4.01
C ILE A 147 9.25 -5.49 2.74
N MET A 148 10.41 -6.12 2.76
CA MET A 148 10.97 -6.79 1.57
C MET A 148 10.03 -7.85 1.02
N LYS A 149 9.39 -8.66 1.87
CA LYS A 149 8.39 -9.65 1.46
C LYS A 149 7.12 -8.99 0.93
N ALA A 150 6.64 -7.93 1.59
CA ALA A 150 5.39 -7.25 1.23
C ALA A 150 5.45 -6.48 -0.09
N ILE A 151 6.60 -5.87 -0.43
CA ILE A 151 6.78 -5.10 -1.65
C ILE A 151 7.26 -5.92 -2.85
N THR A 152 7.46 -7.22 -2.69
CA THR A 152 7.92 -8.09 -3.78
C THR A 152 6.86 -8.23 -4.85
N TYR A 153 7.13 -7.68 -6.02
CA TYR A 153 6.32 -7.84 -7.24
C TYR A 153 7.05 -8.78 -8.20
N PRO A 154 6.39 -9.81 -8.73
CA PRO A 154 7.06 -10.85 -9.54
C PRO A 154 7.75 -10.36 -10.81
N ILE A 155 7.39 -9.17 -11.30
CA ILE A 155 8.03 -8.55 -12.48
C ILE A 155 9.37 -7.90 -12.09
N ASP A 156 9.48 -7.37 -10.88
CA ASP A 156 10.63 -6.60 -10.42
C ASP A 156 11.60 -7.44 -9.58
N PHE A 157 11.05 -8.37 -8.80
CA PHE A 157 11.81 -9.16 -7.83
C PHE A 157 11.29 -10.59 -7.73
N SER A 158 12.20 -11.54 -7.61
CA SER A 158 11.84 -12.92 -7.27
C SER A 158 11.18 -13.01 -5.89
N PRO A 159 10.23 -13.91 -5.68
CA PRO A 159 9.63 -14.16 -4.37
C PRO A 159 10.66 -14.39 -3.29
N ILE A 160 10.39 -13.90 -2.09
CA ILE A 160 11.23 -14.14 -0.91
C ILE A 160 10.52 -15.17 -0.06
N GLU A 161 11.13 -16.35 0.15
CA GLU A 161 10.53 -17.44 0.93
C GLU A 161 9.09 -17.78 0.48
N SER A 162 8.82 -17.72 -0.83
CA SER A 162 7.49 -17.89 -1.43
C SER A 162 6.51 -16.75 -1.18
N TYR A 163 6.89 -15.65 -0.56
CA TYR A 163 6.03 -14.48 -0.34
C TYR A 163 6.12 -13.49 -1.49
N ILE A 164 4.97 -12.96 -1.86
CA ILE A 164 4.83 -11.86 -2.82
C ILE A 164 3.83 -10.84 -2.31
N SER A 165 3.87 -9.64 -2.87
CA SER A 165 2.91 -8.60 -2.54
C SER A 165 1.48 -9.07 -2.72
N LEU A 166 0.65 -8.90 -1.70
CA LEU A 166 -0.77 -9.23 -1.75
C LEU A 166 -1.48 -8.49 -2.88
N SER A 167 -1.13 -7.23 -3.09
CA SER A 167 -1.74 -6.38 -4.11
C SER A 167 -1.54 -6.89 -5.53
N TRP A 168 -0.50 -7.67 -5.79
CA TRP A 168 -0.29 -8.32 -7.09
C TRP A 168 -1.30 -9.43 -7.36
N VAL A 169 -1.68 -10.20 -6.34
CA VAL A 169 -2.53 -11.40 -6.50
C VAL A 169 -4.01 -11.09 -6.32
N VAL A 170 -4.34 -10.32 -5.29
CA VAL A 170 -5.73 -10.09 -4.88
C VAL A 170 -6.13 -8.61 -4.82
N GLY A 171 -5.20 -7.71 -5.05
CA GLY A 171 -5.40 -6.26 -5.14
C GLY A 171 -5.41 -5.56 -3.79
N ILE A 172 -6.45 -5.71 -3.01
CA ILE A 172 -6.58 -5.01 -1.72
C ILE A 172 -6.94 -6.00 -0.61
N PRO A 173 -6.42 -5.84 0.62
CA PRO A 173 -6.84 -6.67 1.75
C PRO A 173 -8.34 -6.56 2.05
N PRO A 174 -8.97 -7.56 2.69
CA PRO A 174 -10.33 -7.44 3.16
C PRO A 174 -10.42 -6.45 4.34
N GLY A 175 -11.52 -5.70 4.46
CA GLY A 175 -11.73 -4.75 5.55
C GLY A 175 -13.15 -4.22 5.60
N ASP A 176 -13.50 -3.64 6.75
CA ASP A 176 -14.80 -2.98 6.95
C ASP A 176 -14.83 -1.62 6.25
N VAL A 177 -13.68 -0.95 6.21
CA VAL A 177 -13.45 0.27 5.47
C VAL A 177 -12.35 0.02 4.45
N ILE A 178 -12.60 0.34 3.19
CA ILE A 178 -11.62 0.18 2.11
C ILE A 178 -11.35 1.54 1.47
N ILE A 179 -10.06 1.93 1.46
CA ILE A 179 -9.60 3.07 0.67
C ILE A 179 -9.07 2.53 -0.65
N TYR A 180 -9.77 2.83 -1.74
CA TYR A 180 -9.49 2.27 -3.06
C TYR A 180 -9.06 3.33 -4.06
N ILE A 181 -7.98 3.06 -4.77
CA ILE A 181 -7.47 3.88 -5.86
C ILE A 181 -7.70 3.10 -7.16
N ASP A 182 -8.61 3.60 -7.99
CA ASP A 182 -8.97 2.97 -9.26
C ASP A 182 -8.20 3.61 -10.42
N TRP A 183 -6.99 3.12 -10.65
CA TRP A 183 -6.15 3.58 -11.74
C TRP A 183 -6.50 2.91 -13.09
N ILE A 184 -7.17 1.75 -13.06
CA ILE A 184 -7.51 0.99 -14.29
C ILE A 184 -8.55 1.73 -15.12
N LYS A 185 -9.46 2.49 -14.50
CA LYS A 185 -10.46 3.28 -15.23
C LYS A 185 -9.89 4.34 -16.17
N SER A 186 -8.70 4.85 -15.87
CA SER A 186 -8.01 5.83 -16.71
C SER A 186 -7.14 5.18 -17.78
N PHE A 187 -6.90 3.87 -17.70
CA PHE A 187 -6.06 3.15 -18.64
C PHE A 187 -6.84 2.75 -19.89
N LYS A 188 -6.45 3.32 -21.04
CA LYS A 188 -7.01 2.96 -22.35
C LYS A 188 -5.99 2.09 -23.11
N PRO A 189 -6.25 0.79 -23.29
CA PRO A 189 -5.35 -0.09 -24.01
C PRO A 189 -5.24 0.32 -25.48
N GLN A 190 -4.01 0.41 -25.98
CA GLN A 190 -3.71 0.76 -27.38
C GLN A 190 -2.93 -0.32 -28.11
N ARG A 191 -2.24 -1.20 -27.39
CA ARG A 191 -1.34 -2.23 -27.92
C ARG A 191 -1.73 -3.61 -27.40
N ALA A 192 -1.33 -4.65 -28.11
CA ALA A 192 -1.55 -6.05 -27.67
C ALA A 192 -0.99 -6.33 -26.26
N SER A 193 0.17 -5.72 -25.94
CA SER A 193 0.77 -5.80 -24.60
C SER A 193 -0.12 -5.20 -23.50
N ASP A 194 -0.90 -4.18 -23.82
CA ASP A 194 -1.80 -3.53 -22.86
C ASP A 194 -2.97 -4.45 -22.50
N TYR A 195 -3.49 -5.19 -23.50
CA TYR A 195 -4.53 -6.17 -23.27
C TYR A 195 -4.01 -7.37 -22.45
N LEU A 196 -2.77 -7.81 -22.70
CA LEU A 196 -2.14 -8.85 -21.90
C LEU A 196 -2.03 -8.43 -20.43
N LEU A 197 -1.60 -7.19 -20.18
CA LEU A 197 -1.54 -6.62 -18.84
C LEU A 197 -2.92 -6.58 -18.17
N LEU A 198 -3.93 -6.06 -18.88
CA LEU A 198 -5.31 -6.03 -18.38
C LEU A 198 -5.84 -7.44 -18.07
N THR A 199 -5.51 -8.41 -18.91
CA THR A 199 -5.91 -9.81 -18.68
C THR A 199 -5.25 -10.37 -17.41
N THR A 200 -3.96 -10.09 -17.19
CA THR A 200 -3.24 -10.50 -15.99
C THR A 200 -3.88 -9.91 -14.73
N PHE A 201 -4.26 -8.62 -14.76
CA PHE A 201 -4.90 -7.95 -13.63
C PHE A 201 -6.41 -8.16 -13.52
N SER A 202 -7.06 -8.76 -14.50
CA SER A 202 -8.51 -8.93 -14.50
C SER A 202 -9.03 -9.71 -13.28
N ARG A 203 -8.30 -10.75 -12.87
CA ARG A 203 -8.61 -11.56 -11.70
C ARG A 203 -8.45 -10.75 -10.41
N THR A 204 -7.32 -10.05 -10.26
CA THR A 204 -7.04 -9.16 -9.13
C THR A 204 -8.11 -8.09 -9.00
N LEU A 205 -8.51 -7.49 -10.12
CA LEU A 205 -9.58 -6.50 -10.16
C LEU A 205 -10.93 -7.07 -9.76
N ALA A 206 -11.27 -8.29 -10.20
CA ALA A 206 -12.52 -8.96 -9.84
C ALA A 206 -12.58 -9.25 -8.33
N ILE A 207 -11.48 -9.70 -7.72
CA ILE A 207 -11.38 -9.92 -6.29
C ILE A 207 -11.50 -8.59 -5.53
N SER A 208 -10.80 -7.54 -5.97
CA SER A 208 -10.90 -6.21 -5.36
C SER A 208 -12.33 -5.68 -5.40
N LYS A 209 -13.01 -5.77 -6.54
CA LYS A 209 -14.42 -5.35 -6.67
C LYS A 209 -15.34 -6.12 -5.73
N LYS A 210 -15.14 -7.43 -5.58
CA LYS A 210 -15.90 -8.23 -4.61
C LYS A 210 -15.67 -7.73 -3.19
N ARG A 211 -14.44 -7.43 -2.79
CA ARG A 211 -14.11 -6.89 -1.45
C ARG A 211 -14.75 -5.52 -1.22
N LEU A 212 -14.68 -4.64 -2.23
CA LEU A 212 -15.34 -3.34 -2.17
C LEU A 212 -16.85 -3.46 -1.93
N SER A 213 -17.53 -4.43 -2.56
CA SER A 213 -18.97 -4.65 -2.37
C SER A 213 -19.33 -5.27 -1.01
N GLN A 214 -18.35 -5.82 -0.31
CA GLN A 214 -18.52 -6.43 1.03
C GLN A 214 -18.13 -5.47 2.17
N ALA A 215 -17.44 -4.38 1.87
CA ALA A 215 -17.05 -3.39 2.85
C ALA A 215 -18.26 -2.52 3.29
N ASN A 216 -18.26 -2.13 4.55
CA ASN A 216 -19.28 -1.24 5.11
C ASN A 216 -19.14 0.18 4.56
N LEU A 217 -17.90 0.60 4.30
CA LEU A 217 -17.59 1.93 3.78
C LEU A 217 -16.44 1.85 2.77
N THR A 218 -16.58 2.54 1.64
CA THR A 218 -15.55 2.61 0.61
C THR A 218 -15.24 4.03 0.20
N PHE A 219 -13.95 4.37 0.18
CA PHE A 219 -13.44 5.64 -0.33
C PHE A 219 -12.77 5.42 -1.67
N ASN A 220 -13.33 6.00 -2.72
CA ASN A 220 -12.74 5.93 -4.05
C ASN A 220 -11.90 7.19 -4.31
N VAL A 221 -10.59 7.05 -4.21
CA VAL A 221 -9.65 8.16 -4.36
C VAL A 221 -9.36 8.39 -5.84
N LYS A 222 -9.81 9.53 -6.35
CA LYS A 222 -9.46 9.99 -7.70
C LYS A 222 -8.16 10.78 -7.64
N ILE A 223 -7.19 10.40 -8.45
CA ILE A 223 -5.89 11.05 -8.51
C ILE A 223 -5.75 11.79 -9.82
N SER A 224 -5.31 13.05 -9.74
CA SER A 224 -4.90 13.84 -10.91
C SER A 224 -3.54 13.34 -11.42
N SER A 225 -3.18 13.67 -12.64
CA SER A 225 -1.99 13.21 -13.35
C SER A 225 -0.63 13.50 -12.70
N LYS A 226 -0.60 14.24 -11.59
CA LYS A 226 0.63 14.62 -10.89
C LYS A 226 0.73 13.90 -9.55
N LEU A 227 1.78 13.12 -9.36
CA LEU A 227 2.11 12.48 -8.08
C LEU A 227 2.78 13.52 -7.19
N ASP A 228 2.01 14.12 -6.29
CA ASP A 228 2.50 15.03 -5.27
C ASP A 228 2.25 14.40 -3.90
N PHE A 229 3.33 14.21 -3.14
CA PHE A 229 3.28 13.61 -1.81
C PHE A 229 2.29 14.34 -0.91
N SER A 230 2.37 15.67 -0.87
CA SER A 230 1.54 16.48 0.03
C SER A 230 0.06 16.43 -0.38
N VAL A 231 -0.24 16.49 -1.67
CA VAL A 231 -1.61 16.45 -2.19
C VAL A 231 -2.28 15.12 -1.89
N ILE A 232 -1.57 14.02 -2.11
CA ILE A 232 -2.12 12.67 -1.87
C ILE A 232 -2.24 12.40 -0.38
N SER A 233 -1.23 12.76 0.42
CA SER A 233 -1.28 12.66 1.88
C SER A 233 -2.45 13.44 2.47
N ASN A 234 -2.70 14.68 2.01
CA ASN A 234 -3.84 15.48 2.47
C ASN A 234 -5.20 14.87 2.11
N LYS A 235 -5.34 14.23 0.95
CA LYS A 235 -6.57 13.50 0.61
C LYS A 235 -6.84 12.35 1.58
N PHE A 236 -5.83 11.57 1.90
CA PHE A 236 -5.95 10.48 2.86
C PHE A 236 -6.18 10.98 4.28
N TYR A 237 -5.62 12.13 4.64
CA TYR A 237 -5.90 12.79 5.90
C TYR A 237 -7.39 13.16 6.03
N GLN A 238 -7.98 13.73 4.99
CA GLN A 238 -9.43 14.01 4.95
C GLN A 238 -10.28 12.74 5.09
N ILE A 239 -9.89 11.67 4.38
CA ILE A 239 -10.55 10.37 4.51
C ILE A 239 -10.45 9.84 5.94
N GLY A 240 -9.32 10.00 6.61
CA GLY A 240 -9.15 9.62 8.01
C GLY A 240 -10.14 10.33 8.94
N TRP A 241 -10.40 11.61 8.72
CA TRP A 241 -11.43 12.36 9.43
C TRP A 241 -12.84 11.83 9.16
N GLU A 242 -13.17 11.51 7.93
CA GLU A 242 -14.48 10.93 7.58
C GLU A 242 -14.67 9.55 8.24
N ILE A 243 -13.64 8.70 8.25
CA ILE A 243 -13.66 7.39 8.93
C ILE A 243 -13.93 7.57 10.42
N THR A 244 -13.28 8.51 11.07
CA THR A 244 -13.47 8.74 12.51
C THR A 244 -14.88 9.23 12.83
N ASN A 245 -15.42 10.13 12.02
CA ASN A 245 -16.81 10.57 12.16
C ASN A 245 -17.79 9.40 11.98
N TYR A 246 -17.51 8.51 11.04
CA TYR A 246 -18.29 7.28 10.86
C TYR A 246 -18.28 6.40 12.11
N VAL A 247 -17.10 6.17 12.71
CA VAL A 247 -16.94 5.36 13.94
C VAL A 247 -17.70 5.98 15.11
N LYS A 248 -17.60 7.31 15.30
CA LYS A 248 -18.30 8.02 16.37
C LYS A 248 -19.80 7.87 16.27
N ASN A 249 -20.36 8.04 15.08
CA ASN A 249 -21.80 7.93 14.84
C ASN A 249 -22.31 6.50 15.07
N THR A 250 -21.54 5.49 14.64
CA THR A 250 -21.90 4.09 14.83
C THR A 250 -21.88 3.67 16.31
N ASN A 251 -20.93 4.19 17.10
CA ASN A 251 -20.83 3.91 18.52
C ASN A 251 -21.89 4.65 19.35
N SER A 252 -22.38 5.78 18.87
CA SER A 252 -23.46 6.54 19.54
C SER A 252 -24.82 5.85 19.41
N SER A 253 -25.12 5.25 18.25
CA SER A 253 -26.36 4.53 18.01
C SER A 253 -26.51 3.22 18.79
N VAL A 254 -25.38 2.60 19.18
CA VAL A 254 -25.36 1.34 19.99
C VAL A 254 -25.57 1.62 21.50
N LYS A 255 -25.42 2.87 21.96
CA LYS A 255 -25.62 3.23 23.37
C LYS A 255 -27.07 3.67 23.70
N GLU A 256 -27.92 3.82 22.70
CA GLU A 256 -29.32 4.23 22.85
C GLU A 256 -30.30 3.03 22.81
N GLU A 257 -29.83 1.80 22.61
CA GLU A 257 -30.58 0.55 22.77
C GLU A 257 -30.21 -0.16 24.10
#